data_cc4b3272b9e070d8c1775c1a3586795c
#
_entry.id   cc4b3272b9e070d8c1775c1a3586795c
#
_cell.length_a   1.000
_cell.length_b   1.000
_cell.length_c   1.000
_cell.angle_alpha   90.00
_cell.angle_beta   90.00
_cell.angle_gamma   90.00
#
_symmetry.space_group_name_H-M   'P 1'
#
loop_
_entity.id
_entity.type
_entity.pdbx_description
1 polymer ?
#
loop_
_entity_poly.entity_id
_entity_poly.type
_entity_poly.pdbx_seq_one_letter_code
_entity_poly.pdbx_strand_id
1 'polypeptide(L)'
;MSENDDRLLTPASVLKVITVSAVLDLLGPEYRWSTTLETSAEVSNGVVQGDLVLVPGADPTWNEEITGPDGHVAVRALIAQIQSGGVRRIQGDLVVETGRFPGRRHPTDRDFSDLPYRFGTPPAPLALDDATVRIQVAAGAEIGGPVRVTAPVDLDVINLARTVGQDRHGEGTLDLVPLWGTDTLLLQGEFPISESAFRIAVSDPAPVSRAARRVAEMLAEDGVELAGTVRLEPELRNTNRRVLAEFRSSPLSEVLDRVLTDSHNWTADMLVLTLGWEVARTGRFDDGVAVITDFLERTVGSDAAWSLEDGSGLSAGNLITPRAVVTVLAYALRQPWGGTLFEALATPGQGTLESWPALPPLSAKTGTLQHTVGLAGVLRQNSTAPVVFCYFVNHHPGRPSAARREIAAALEQW
;
A
#
# COMPACT_ATOMS: atom_id res chain seq x y z
N MET A 1 6.34 -8.49 32.56
CA MET A 1 6.58 -9.94 32.33
C MET A 1 7.15 -10.07 30.94
N SER A 2 8.22 -10.82 30.74
CA SER A 2 8.75 -11.09 29.41
C SER A 2 9.14 -12.56 29.29
N GLU A 3 8.89 -13.15 28.12
CA GLU A 3 9.27 -14.51 27.79
C GLU A 3 9.70 -14.53 26.33
N ASN A 4 10.91 -15.03 26.04
CA ASN A 4 11.49 -15.10 24.70
C ASN A 4 11.50 -13.75 23.93
N ASP A 5 11.56 -12.63 24.64
CA ASP A 5 11.42 -11.29 24.07
C ASP A 5 12.64 -10.81 23.26
N ASP A 6 13.75 -11.56 23.33
CA ASP A 6 15.00 -11.37 22.58
C ASP A 6 15.13 -12.27 21.34
N ARG A 7 14.14 -13.15 21.09
CA ARG A 7 14.16 -14.02 19.91
C ARG A 7 13.72 -13.28 18.66
N LEU A 8 14.41 -13.53 17.55
CA LEU A 8 13.98 -13.09 16.23
C LEU A 8 12.75 -13.89 15.78
N LEU A 9 11.65 -13.19 15.52
CA LEU A 9 10.38 -13.76 15.13
C LEU A 9 9.82 -12.99 13.94
N THR A 10 9.03 -13.65 13.10
CA THR A 10 8.30 -13.03 12.00
C THR A 10 7.18 -12.16 12.58
N PRO A 11 7.20 -10.83 12.33
CA PRO A 11 6.23 -9.91 12.93
C PRO A 11 4.88 -9.90 12.20
N ALA A 12 4.84 -10.36 10.96
CA ALA A 12 3.72 -10.09 10.06
C ALA A 12 3.39 -8.58 10.08
N SER A 13 2.13 -8.20 9.94
CA SER A 13 1.72 -6.78 9.89
C SER A 13 1.94 -5.97 11.18
N VAL A 14 2.41 -6.57 12.27
CA VAL A 14 2.90 -5.80 13.44
C VAL A 14 4.08 -4.91 13.05
N LEU A 15 4.86 -5.29 12.01
CA LEU A 15 5.94 -4.46 11.48
C LEU A 15 5.49 -3.03 11.11
N LYS A 16 4.23 -2.86 10.71
CA LYS A 16 3.69 -1.53 10.37
C LYS A 16 3.77 -0.51 11.51
N VAL A 17 3.79 -0.97 12.77
CA VAL A 17 4.04 -0.09 13.92
C VAL A 17 5.43 0.56 13.82
N ILE A 18 6.43 -0.22 13.42
CA ILE A 18 7.79 0.27 13.24
C ILE A 18 7.88 1.23 12.06
N THR A 19 7.31 0.83 10.91
CA THR A 19 7.29 1.64 9.69
C THR A 19 6.62 3.00 9.94
N VAL A 20 5.44 3.02 10.56
CA VAL A 20 4.70 4.25 10.86
C VAL A 20 5.45 5.09 11.90
N SER A 21 6.03 4.47 12.93
CA SER A 21 6.84 5.20 13.92
C SER A 21 8.04 5.89 13.27
N ALA A 22 8.75 5.21 12.36
CA ALA A 22 9.89 5.79 11.63
C ALA A 22 9.46 6.97 10.76
N VAL A 23 8.34 6.84 10.05
CA VAL A 23 7.82 7.92 9.18
C VAL A 23 7.36 9.12 10.00
N LEU A 24 6.63 8.89 11.10
CA LEU A 24 6.21 9.97 12.00
C LEU A 24 7.40 10.67 12.67
N ASP A 25 8.44 9.94 13.06
CA ASP A 25 9.65 10.50 13.68
C ASP A 25 10.46 11.37 12.70
N LEU A 26 10.54 10.95 11.44
CA LEU A 26 11.42 11.58 10.44
C LEU A 26 10.73 12.66 9.62
N LEU A 27 9.43 12.52 9.34
CA LEU A 27 8.68 13.44 8.48
C LEU A 27 7.60 14.23 9.24
N GLY A 28 7.13 13.71 10.36
CA GLY A 28 6.05 14.30 11.15
C GLY A 28 4.64 14.02 10.59
N PRO A 29 3.59 14.17 11.42
CA PRO A 29 2.21 13.86 11.05
C PRO A 29 1.62 14.77 9.96
N GLU A 30 2.17 15.98 9.80
CA GLU A 30 1.72 17.01 8.83
C GLU A 30 2.41 16.88 7.46
N TYR A 31 3.28 15.88 7.27
CA TYR A 31 3.91 15.62 5.97
C TYR A 31 2.85 15.44 4.88
N ARG A 32 3.11 16.00 3.69
CA ARG A 32 2.23 15.91 2.52
C ARG A 32 3.02 15.57 1.28
N TRP A 33 2.54 14.62 0.51
CA TRP A 33 3.12 14.30 -0.80
C TRP A 33 2.82 15.43 -1.80
N SER A 34 3.75 15.67 -2.70
CA SER A 34 3.60 16.66 -3.77
C SER A 34 3.79 16.02 -5.13
N THR A 35 2.80 16.20 -6.02
CA THR A 35 2.86 15.82 -7.42
C THR A 35 2.69 17.07 -8.27
N THR A 36 3.55 17.23 -9.30
CA THR A 36 3.55 18.43 -10.14
C THR A 36 3.32 18.13 -11.62
N LEU A 37 2.74 19.11 -12.31
CA LEU A 37 2.79 19.21 -13.77
C LEU A 37 3.79 20.31 -14.15
N GLU A 38 4.77 19.97 -14.94
CA GLU A 38 5.90 20.83 -15.27
C GLU A 38 6.13 20.88 -16.79
N THR A 39 6.82 21.93 -17.24
CA THR A 39 7.30 22.02 -18.64
C THR A 39 8.58 22.83 -18.72
N SER A 40 9.47 22.44 -19.64
CA SER A 40 10.60 23.29 -20.07
C SER A 40 10.27 24.11 -21.32
N ALA A 41 9.09 23.86 -21.93
CA ALA A 41 8.66 24.56 -23.13
C ALA A 41 8.06 25.93 -22.83
N GLU A 42 8.01 26.78 -23.84
CA GLU A 42 7.24 28.01 -23.82
C GLU A 42 5.75 27.72 -23.74
N VAL A 43 5.03 28.52 -22.98
CA VAL A 43 3.55 28.54 -23.00
C VAL A 43 3.12 29.87 -23.61
N SER A 44 2.52 29.80 -24.79
CA SER A 44 2.06 30.95 -25.51
C SER A 44 0.69 30.70 -26.15
N ASN A 45 -0.19 31.70 -26.09
CA ASN A 45 -1.56 31.62 -26.62
C ASN A 45 -2.37 30.38 -26.15
N GLY A 46 -2.16 29.96 -24.91
CA GLY A 46 -2.84 28.79 -24.34
C GLY A 46 -2.27 27.42 -24.77
N VAL A 47 -1.10 27.41 -25.42
CA VAL A 47 -0.43 26.21 -25.90
C VAL A 47 0.89 26.03 -25.20
N VAL A 48 1.12 24.86 -24.62
CA VAL A 48 2.45 24.37 -24.22
C VAL A 48 3.16 23.91 -25.49
N GLN A 49 4.21 24.61 -25.91
CA GLN A 49 4.93 24.36 -27.19
C GLN A 49 5.89 23.16 -27.14
N GLY A 50 5.59 22.17 -26.30
CA GLY A 50 6.38 20.97 -26.11
C GLY A 50 5.68 20.02 -25.13
N ASP A 51 6.47 19.25 -24.38
CA ASP A 51 5.98 18.23 -23.46
C ASP A 51 5.42 18.83 -22.17
N LEU A 52 4.37 18.19 -21.65
CA LEU A 52 3.92 18.33 -20.28
C LEU A 52 4.48 17.17 -19.47
N VAL A 53 5.19 17.46 -18.37
CA VAL A 53 5.83 16.45 -17.53
C VAL A 53 5.06 16.30 -16.23
N LEU A 54 4.53 15.12 -15.99
CA LEU A 54 3.96 14.71 -14.70
C LEU A 54 5.09 14.15 -13.83
N VAL A 55 5.35 14.80 -12.71
CA VAL A 55 6.37 14.41 -11.74
C VAL A 55 5.69 13.85 -10.51
N PRO A 56 5.60 12.52 -10.36
CA PRO A 56 4.89 11.91 -9.28
C PRO A 56 5.62 12.04 -7.94
N GLY A 57 4.82 12.21 -6.87
CA GLY A 57 5.29 12.26 -5.49
C GLY A 57 5.25 10.93 -4.75
N ALA A 58 4.93 9.81 -5.39
CA ALA A 58 4.60 8.54 -4.75
C ALA A 58 3.48 8.69 -3.70
N ASP A 59 2.46 9.46 -4.04
CA ASP A 59 1.34 9.79 -3.18
C ASP A 59 0.35 8.62 -3.07
N PRO A 60 0.14 8.02 -1.88
CA PRO A 60 -0.78 6.91 -1.69
C PRO A 60 -2.25 7.34 -1.58
N THR A 61 -2.55 8.64 -1.69
CA THR A 61 -3.92 9.16 -1.50
C THR A 61 -4.75 9.22 -2.78
N TRP A 62 -4.17 8.87 -3.93
CA TRP A 62 -4.88 8.88 -5.23
C TRP A 62 -5.82 7.66 -5.37
N ASN A 63 -6.85 7.61 -4.53
CA ASN A 63 -7.73 6.47 -4.36
C ASN A 63 -9.17 6.94 -4.12
N GLU A 64 -10.14 6.29 -4.79
CA GLU A 64 -11.57 6.59 -4.64
C GLU A 64 -12.09 6.36 -3.20
N GLU A 65 -11.53 5.40 -2.48
CA GLU A 65 -11.92 5.14 -1.08
C GLU A 65 -11.53 6.30 -0.15
N ILE A 66 -10.46 7.06 -0.48
CA ILE A 66 -10.00 8.24 0.28
C ILE A 66 -10.68 9.51 -0.21
N THR A 67 -10.75 9.69 -1.53
CA THR A 67 -11.18 10.95 -2.15
C THR A 67 -12.65 10.97 -2.56
N GLY A 68 -13.39 9.86 -2.36
CA GLY A 68 -14.78 9.70 -2.74
C GLY A 68 -14.96 9.26 -4.22
N PRO A 69 -16.21 9.12 -4.69
CA PRO A 69 -16.54 8.55 -6.01
C PRO A 69 -15.97 9.34 -7.20
N ASP A 70 -15.53 10.57 -6.98
CA ASP A 70 -14.79 11.36 -7.96
C ASP A 70 -13.28 11.12 -7.88
N GLY A 71 -12.86 9.93 -7.51
CA GLY A 71 -11.53 9.42 -7.10
C GLY A 71 -10.28 9.92 -7.78
N HIS A 72 -10.46 10.81 -8.74
CA HIS A 72 -9.37 11.49 -9.43
C HIS A 72 -9.26 12.97 -9.05
N VAL A 73 -9.67 13.33 -7.82
CA VAL A 73 -9.63 14.73 -7.32
C VAL A 73 -8.25 15.34 -7.50
N ALA A 74 -7.17 14.59 -7.24
CA ALA A 74 -5.80 15.07 -7.42
C ALA A 74 -5.51 15.43 -8.88
N VAL A 75 -5.91 14.57 -9.83
CA VAL A 75 -5.71 14.79 -11.26
C VAL A 75 -6.54 15.98 -11.75
N ARG A 76 -7.82 16.05 -11.36
CA ARG A 76 -8.69 17.19 -11.72
C ARG A 76 -8.17 18.51 -11.14
N ALA A 77 -7.64 18.51 -9.92
CA ALA A 77 -7.03 19.68 -9.31
C ALA A 77 -5.81 20.18 -10.09
N LEU A 78 -4.96 19.27 -10.56
CA LEU A 78 -3.83 19.61 -11.42
C LEU A 78 -4.29 20.18 -12.77
N ILE A 79 -5.27 19.54 -13.41
CA ILE A 79 -5.81 19.99 -14.70
C ILE A 79 -6.47 21.37 -14.56
N ALA A 80 -7.28 21.59 -13.53
CA ALA A 80 -7.92 22.88 -13.27
C ALA A 80 -6.90 24.02 -13.09
N GLN A 81 -5.75 23.73 -12.44
CA GLN A 81 -4.68 24.73 -12.27
C GLN A 81 -4.03 25.12 -13.61
N ILE A 82 -3.67 24.15 -14.46
CA ILE A 82 -3.10 24.48 -15.78
C ILE A 82 -4.12 25.23 -16.67
N GLN A 83 -5.41 24.89 -16.57
CA GLN A 83 -6.48 25.60 -17.27
C GLN A 83 -6.65 27.04 -16.79
N SER A 84 -6.57 27.27 -15.46
CA SER A 84 -6.62 28.62 -14.88
C SER A 84 -5.42 29.45 -15.30
N GLY A 85 -4.26 28.81 -15.54
CA GLY A 85 -3.09 29.39 -16.18
C GLY A 85 -3.24 29.64 -17.69
N GLY A 86 -4.41 29.34 -18.25
CA GLY A 86 -4.74 29.60 -19.66
C GLY A 86 -4.41 28.45 -20.60
N VAL A 87 -3.83 27.33 -20.14
CA VAL A 87 -3.48 26.18 -21.02
C VAL A 87 -4.74 25.49 -21.54
N ARG A 88 -4.76 25.26 -22.86
CA ARG A 88 -5.84 24.56 -23.57
C ARG A 88 -5.32 23.44 -24.46
N ARG A 89 -4.00 23.44 -24.76
CA ARG A 89 -3.37 22.46 -25.63
C ARG A 89 -1.94 22.21 -25.23
N ILE A 90 -1.55 20.96 -25.35
CA ILE A 90 -0.18 20.47 -25.21
C ILE A 90 0.25 19.98 -26.58
N GLN A 91 1.32 20.57 -27.15
CA GLN A 91 1.78 20.26 -28.50
C GLN A 91 2.62 18.98 -28.53
N GLY A 92 3.34 18.68 -27.45
CA GLY A 92 4.16 17.49 -27.28
C GLY A 92 3.44 16.37 -26.54
N ASP A 93 4.19 15.55 -25.83
CA ASP A 93 3.76 14.38 -25.09
C ASP A 93 3.37 14.71 -23.64
N LEU A 94 2.54 13.87 -23.04
CA LEU A 94 2.45 13.73 -21.60
C LEU A 94 3.54 12.75 -21.14
N VAL A 95 4.55 13.28 -20.45
CA VAL A 95 5.70 12.51 -19.97
C VAL A 95 5.55 12.25 -18.49
N VAL A 96 5.59 11.00 -18.05
CA VAL A 96 5.66 10.67 -16.62
C VAL A 96 7.09 10.38 -16.24
N GLU A 97 7.66 11.22 -15.38
CA GLU A 97 9.02 11.04 -14.87
C GLU A 97 9.04 10.01 -13.74
N THR A 98 9.53 8.82 -14.03
CA THR A 98 9.64 7.73 -13.04
C THR A 98 11.04 7.63 -12.44
N GLY A 99 12.00 8.40 -12.95
CA GLY A 99 13.41 8.34 -12.55
C GLY A 99 13.70 8.73 -11.11
N ARG A 100 12.75 9.42 -10.43
CA ARG A 100 12.84 9.69 -8.99
C ARG A 100 12.80 8.41 -8.13
N PHE A 101 12.18 7.35 -8.64
CA PHE A 101 11.93 6.11 -7.91
C PHE A 101 12.50 4.92 -8.67
N PRO A 102 13.84 4.85 -8.78
CA PRO A 102 14.52 3.78 -9.50
C PRO A 102 14.55 2.50 -8.68
N GLY A 103 14.77 1.38 -9.35
CA GLY A 103 15.00 0.09 -8.70
C GLY A 103 13.89 -0.93 -8.92
N ARG A 104 13.94 -2.00 -8.14
CA ARG A 104 12.95 -3.08 -8.23
C ARG A 104 11.59 -2.64 -7.69
N ARG A 105 10.53 -3.18 -8.29
CA ARG A 105 9.14 -2.91 -7.88
C ARG A 105 8.68 -3.81 -6.74
N HIS A 106 9.16 -5.06 -6.68
CA HIS A 106 8.71 -6.04 -5.70
C HIS A 106 9.70 -6.13 -4.54
N PRO A 107 9.25 -5.95 -3.30
CA PRO A 107 10.04 -6.33 -2.12
C PRO A 107 10.46 -7.80 -2.19
N THR A 108 11.56 -8.16 -1.55
CA THR A 108 12.06 -9.54 -1.49
C THR A 108 11.22 -10.43 -0.60
N ASP A 109 11.36 -11.74 -0.80
CA ASP A 109 10.80 -12.81 0.06
C ASP A 109 9.29 -12.74 0.26
N ARG A 110 8.56 -12.16 -0.70
CA ARG A 110 7.10 -12.28 -0.78
C ARG A 110 6.72 -13.56 -1.49
N ASP A 111 5.67 -14.21 -0.99
CA ASP A 111 5.11 -15.37 -1.64
C ASP A 111 4.62 -14.99 -3.05
N PHE A 112 5.00 -15.80 -4.02
CA PHE A 112 4.59 -15.61 -5.41
C PHE A 112 3.06 -15.61 -5.55
N SER A 113 2.38 -16.45 -4.78
CA SER A 113 0.93 -16.57 -4.81
C SER A 113 0.19 -15.34 -4.28
N ASP A 114 0.86 -14.47 -3.51
CA ASP A 114 0.28 -13.25 -2.97
C ASP A 114 0.26 -12.09 -3.99
N LEU A 115 1.21 -12.09 -4.92
CA LEU A 115 1.46 -10.96 -5.82
C LEU A 115 0.27 -10.56 -6.72
N PRO A 116 -0.62 -11.47 -7.16
CA PRO A 116 -1.79 -11.10 -7.96
C PRO A 116 -2.87 -10.37 -7.17
N TYR A 117 -2.88 -10.49 -5.85
CA TYR A 117 -3.95 -9.97 -5.01
C TYR A 117 -3.63 -8.58 -4.46
N ARG A 118 -4.68 -7.81 -4.10
CA ARG A 118 -4.56 -6.46 -3.55
C ARG A 118 -3.53 -6.35 -2.43
N PHE A 119 -3.46 -7.33 -1.54
CA PHE A 119 -2.53 -7.30 -0.41
C PHE A 119 -1.06 -7.56 -0.79
N GLY A 120 -0.81 -8.12 -1.96
CA GLY A 120 0.53 -8.37 -2.53
C GLY A 120 1.02 -7.29 -3.49
N THR A 121 0.19 -6.30 -3.80
CA THR A 121 0.50 -5.24 -4.76
C THR A 121 1.79 -4.50 -4.40
N PRO A 122 2.74 -4.36 -5.36
CA PRO A 122 3.99 -3.64 -5.11
C PRO A 122 3.77 -2.12 -5.11
N PRO A 123 4.63 -1.36 -4.39
CA PRO A 123 4.61 0.10 -4.45
C PRO A 123 4.90 0.62 -5.85
N ALA A 124 4.34 1.77 -6.19
CA ALA A 124 4.54 2.41 -7.49
C ALA A 124 4.61 3.94 -7.34
N PRO A 125 5.48 4.63 -8.10
CA PRO A 125 5.64 6.08 -7.98
C PRO A 125 4.40 6.87 -8.38
N LEU A 126 3.59 6.31 -9.26
CA LEU A 126 2.29 6.82 -9.70
C LEU A 126 1.33 5.65 -9.80
N ALA A 127 0.22 5.72 -9.11
CA ALA A 127 -0.85 4.73 -9.22
C ALA A 127 -2.19 5.37 -8.87
N LEU A 128 -3.26 4.78 -9.38
CA LEU A 128 -4.62 5.03 -8.97
C LEU A 128 -5.14 3.79 -8.23
N ASP A 129 -6.05 3.99 -7.29
CA ASP A 129 -6.76 2.91 -6.60
C ASP A 129 -5.84 1.81 -6.02
N ASP A 130 -4.78 2.23 -5.30
CA ASP A 130 -3.82 1.35 -4.62
C ASP A 130 -3.01 0.46 -5.60
N ALA A 131 -2.80 0.92 -6.83
CA ALA A 131 -2.20 0.13 -7.91
C ALA A 131 -2.96 -1.19 -8.15
N THR A 132 -4.27 -1.16 -8.08
CA THR A 132 -5.14 -2.31 -8.34
C THR A 132 -6.12 -2.05 -9.46
N VAL A 133 -6.59 -3.12 -10.07
CA VAL A 133 -7.70 -3.12 -11.02
C VAL A 133 -8.81 -4.05 -10.53
N ARG A 134 -10.06 -3.69 -10.80
CA ARG A 134 -11.21 -4.52 -10.43
C ARG A 134 -11.63 -5.39 -11.62
N ILE A 135 -11.65 -6.70 -11.41
CA ILE A 135 -12.25 -7.66 -12.34
C ILE A 135 -13.55 -8.20 -11.74
N GLN A 136 -14.52 -8.50 -12.61
CA GLN A 136 -15.75 -9.18 -12.21
C GLN A 136 -15.72 -10.60 -12.77
N VAL A 137 -15.99 -11.57 -11.92
CA VAL A 137 -16.10 -12.99 -12.30
C VAL A 137 -17.51 -13.47 -12.04
N ALA A 138 -18.06 -14.24 -12.98
CA ALA A 138 -19.39 -14.85 -12.88
C ALA A 138 -19.39 -16.23 -13.53
N ALA A 139 -20.34 -17.05 -13.14
CA ALA A 139 -20.56 -18.34 -13.80
C ALA A 139 -20.80 -18.18 -15.30
N GLY A 140 -20.31 -19.11 -16.08
CA GLY A 140 -20.61 -19.25 -17.50
C GLY A 140 -22.05 -19.70 -17.74
N ALA A 141 -22.42 -19.88 -19.02
CA ALA A 141 -23.77 -20.28 -19.40
C ALA A 141 -24.09 -21.75 -19.09
N GLU A 142 -23.07 -22.61 -19.01
CA GLU A 142 -23.23 -24.07 -18.83
C GLU A 142 -22.08 -24.65 -17.99
N ILE A 143 -22.35 -25.78 -17.38
CA ILE A 143 -21.35 -26.56 -16.63
C ILE A 143 -20.30 -27.09 -17.62
N GLY A 144 -19.01 -26.95 -17.26
CA GLY A 144 -17.85 -27.27 -18.09
C GLY A 144 -17.43 -26.11 -19.02
N GLY A 145 -18.29 -25.11 -19.23
CA GLY A 145 -17.96 -23.91 -19.98
C GLY A 145 -17.02 -22.96 -19.21
N PRO A 146 -16.42 -21.99 -19.93
CA PRO A 146 -15.59 -20.99 -19.28
C PRO A 146 -16.41 -20.09 -18.36
N VAL A 147 -15.82 -19.61 -17.26
CA VAL A 147 -16.40 -18.53 -16.47
C VAL A 147 -16.45 -17.25 -17.29
N ARG A 148 -17.35 -16.32 -16.95
CA ARG A 148 -17.37 -14.98 -17.54
C ARG A 148 -16.51 -14.06 -16.74
N VAL A 149 -15.60 -13.36 -17.42
CA VAL A 149 -14.71 -12.35 -16.82
C VAL A 149 -14.96 -11.00 -17.50
N THR A 150 -15.15 -9.98 -16.70
CA THR A 150 -15.13 -8.58 -17.16
C THR A 150 -13.96 -7.89 -16.50
N ALA A 151 -13.06 -7.36 -17.29
CA ALA A 151 -11.85 -6.65 -16.86
C ALA A 151 -11.74 -5.31 -17.61
N PRO A 152 -10.93 -4.35 -17.14
CA PRO A 152 -10.55 -3.18 -17.93
C PRO A 152 -9.97 -3.59 -19.30
N VAL A 153 -10.22 -2.76 -20.33
CA VAL A 153 -9.86 -3.08 -21.72
C VAL A 153 -8.35 -3.30 -21.92
N ASP A 154 -7.55 -2.67 -21.09
CA ASP A 154 -6.09 -2.69 -21.14
C ASP A 154 -5.45 -3.70 -20.17
N LEU A 155 -6.25 -4.62 -19.61
CA LEU A 155 -5.79 -5.76 -18.83
C LEU A 155 -6.10 -7.06 -19.56
N ASP A 156 -5.09 -7.78 -19.99
CA ASP A 156 -5.27 -9.09 -20.61
C ASP A 156 -5.53 -10.15 -19.54
N VAL A 157 -6.61 -10.93 -19.72
CA VAL A 157 -6.93 -12.06 -18.85
C VAL A 157 -7.05 -13.34 -19.67
N ILE A 158 -6.09 -14.24 -19.50
CA ILE A 158 -6.21 -15.60 -20.03
C ILE A 158 -7.13 -16.40 -19.09
N ASN A 159 -8.32 -16.72 -19.58
CA ASN A 159 -9.35 -17.36 -18.79
C ASN A 159 -9.39 -18.89 -19.05
N LEU A 160 -8.79 -19.65 -18.15
CA LEU A 160 -8.85 -21.13 -18.12
C LEU A 160 -9.84 -21.67 -17.08
N ALA A 161 -10.45 -20.80 -16.27
CA ALA A 161 -11.39 -21.21 -15.23
C ALA A 161 -12.68 -21.80 -15.83
N ARG A 162 -13.29 -22.74 -15.13
CA ARG A 162 -14.47 -23.48 -15.58
C ARG A 162 -15.63 -23.35 -14.61
N THR A 163 -16.83 -23.27 -15.19
CA THR A 163 -18.08 -23.32 -14.44
C THR A 163 -18.37 -24.76 -14.04
N VAL A 164 -18.66 -24.98 -12.75
CA VAL A 164 -19.00 -26.33 -12.22
C VAL A 164 -20.40 -26.38 -11.62
N GLY A 165 -21.01 -27.55 -11.53
CA GLY A 165 -22.38 -27.72 -11.00
C GLY A 165 -22.44 -27.55 -9.49
N GLN A 166 -21.49 -28.14 -8.80
CA GLN A 166 -21.25 -27.99 -7.37
C GLN A 166 -19.75 -27.97 -7.14
N ASP A 167 -19.30 -27.10 -6.26
CA ASP A 167 -17.92 -27.11 -5.80
C ASP A 167 -17.70 -28.39 -4.96
N ARG A 168 -16.63 -29.12 -5.25
CA ARG A 168 -16.23 -30.31 -4.48
C ARG A 168 -15.77 -29.96 -3.06
N HIS A 169 -15.48 -28.67 -2.79
CA HIS A 169 -14.94 -28.19 -1.53
C HIS A 169 -15.80 -27.11 -0.86
N GLY A 170 -16.94 -26.69 -1.47
CA GLY A 170 -17.86 -25.69 -0.92
C GLY A 170 -17.43 -24.22 -1.03
N GLU A 171 -16.29 -23.97 -1.63
CA GLU A 171 -15.76 -22.62 -1.91
C GLU A 171 -15.11 -22.64 -3.29
N GLY A 172 -15.45 -21.72 -4.18
CA GLY A 172 -14.83 -21.63 -5.51
C GLY A 172 -13.30 -21.64 -5.41
N THR A 173 -12.64 -22.40 -6.28
CA THR A 173 -11.18 -22.55 -6.27
C THR A 173 -10.50 -21.68 -7.32
N LEU A 174 -11.03 -20.48 -7.53
CA LEU A 174 -10.41 -19.55 -8.47
C LEU A 174 -9.04 -19.09 -7.96
N ASP A 175 -8.08 -19.15 -8.87
CA ASP A 175 -6.72 -18.71 -8.63
C ASP A 175 -6.27 -17.77 -9.76
N LEU A 176 -5.47 -16.76 -9.39
CA LEU A 176 -4.89 -15.77 -10.27
C LEU A 176 -3.37 -15.94 -10.31
N VAL A 177 -2.83 -16.07 -11.50
CA VAL A 177 -1.38 -16.23 -11.70
C VAL A 177 -0.86 -15.15 -12.63
N PRO A 178 0.07 -14.30 -12.18
CA PRO A 178 0.68 -13.30 -13.05
C PRO A 178 1.59 -14.00 -14.07
N LEU A 179 1.51 -13.60 -15.34
CA LEU A 179 2.48 -14.01 -16.35
C LEU A 179 3.60 -12.97 -16.39
N TRP A 180 4.71 -13.29 -15.77
CA TRP A 180 5.85 -12.38 -15.61
C TRP A 180 6.35 -11.77 -16.91
N GLY A 181 6.62 -10.46 -16.87
CA GLY A 181 7.08 -9.70 -18.04
C GLY A 181 5.98 -9.33 -19.03
N THR A 182 4.71 -9.57 -18.68
CA THR A 182 3.55 -9.20 -19.49
C THR A 182 2.53 -8.44 -18.64
N ASP A 183 1.55 -7.81 -19.28
CA ASP A 183 0.39 -7.20 -18.61
C ASP A 183 -0.77 -8.21 -18.51
N THR A 184 -0.47 -9.50 -18.41
CA THR A 184 -1.44 -10.59 -18.50
C THR A 184 -1.60 -11.31 -17.17
N LEU A 185 -2.85 -11.57 -16.78
CA LEU A 185 -3.20 -12.44 -15.67
C LEU A 185 -3.83 -13.74 -16.21
N LEU A 186 -3.43 -14.87 -15.66
CA LEU A 186 -4.07 -16.15 -15.88
C LEU A 186 -5.10 -16.38 -14.76
N LEU A 187 -6.36 -16.56 -15.14
CA LEU A 187 -7.42 -16.99 -14.25
C LEU A 187 -7.68 -18.49 -14.46
N GLN A 188 -7.54 -19.28 -13.42
CA GLN A 188 -7.76 -20.73 -13.44
C GLN A 188 -8.60 -21.21 -12.27
N GLY A 189 -9.03 -22.48 -12.28
CA GLY A 189 -9.80 -23.09 -11.22
C GLY A 189 -11.27 -23.31 -11.56
N GLU A 190 -12.11 -23.45 -10.55
CA GLU A 190 -13.53 -23.79 -10.66
C GLU A 190 -14.41 -22.72 -10.03
N PHE A 191 -15.57 -22.45 -10.66
CA PHE A 191 -16.57 -21.51 -10.15
C PHE A 191 -17.97 -22.13 -10.23
N PRO A 192 -18.68 -22.28 -9.09
CA PRO A 192 -20.01 -22.92 -9.07
C PRO A 192 -21.04 -22.08 -9.84
N ILE A 193 -21.91 -22.76 -10.60
CA ILE A 193 -22.98 -22.12 -11.39
C ILE A 193 -24.01 -21.42 -10.51
N SER A 194 -24.15 -21.84 -9.26
CA SER A 194 -25.05 -21.26 -8.26
C SER A 194 -24.50 -20.00 -7.59
N GLU A 195 -23.21 -19.74 -7.73
CA GLU A 195 -22.58 -18.59 -7.08
C GLU A 195 -22.91 -17.28 -7.79
N SER A 196 -23.13 -16.23 -6.98
CA SER A 196 -23.34 -14.89 -7.48
C SER A 196 -22.05 -14.32 -8.07
N ALA A 197 -22.18 -13.47 -9.08
CA ALA A 197 -21.05 -12.72 -9.61
C ALA A 197 -20.40 -11.89 -8.49
N PHE A 198 -19.07 -11.90 -8.42
CA PHE A 198 -18.33 -11.07 -7.47
C PHE A 198 -17.26 -10.24 -8.17
N ARG A 199 -16.82 -9.18 -7.48
CA ARG A 199 -15.72 -8.32 -7.91
C ARG A 199 -14.52 -8.58 -7.03
N ILE A 200 -13.35 -8.68 -7.63
CA ILE A 200 -12.08 -8.81 -6.94
C ILE A 200 -11.12 -7.72 -7.42
N ALA A 201 -10.42 -7.10 -6.47
CA ALA A 201 -9.31 -6.20 -6.78
C ALA A 201 -8.04 -7.05 -6.93
N VAL A 202 -7.40 -6.93 -8.06
CA VAL A 202 -6.15 -7.61 -8.40
C VAL A 202 -5.04 -6.58 -8.56
N SER A 203 -3.81 -6.97 -8.31
CA SER A 203 -2.63 -6.14 -8.53
C SER A 203 -2.55 -5.70 -9.99
N ASP A 204 -2.37 -4.41 -10.24
CA ASP A 204 -2.17 -3.88 -11.60
C ASP A 204 -0.73 -4.18 -12.05
N PRO A 205 -0.52 -4.95 -13.12
CA PRO A 205 0.82 -5.23 -13.62
C PRO A 205 1.51 -4.00 -14.22
N ALA A 206 0.75 -2.95 -14.59
CA ALA A 206 1.27 -1.73 -15.24
C ALA A 206 0.71 -0.44 -14.61
N PRO A 207 0.79 -0.24 -13.27
CA PRO A 207 0.05 0.84 -12.58
C PRO A 207 0.43 2.23 -13.07
N VAL A 208 1.71 2.48 -13.31
CA VAL A 208 2.20 3.79 -13.79
C VAL A 208 1.67 4.12 -15.19
N SER A 209 1.72 3.14 -16.09
CA SER A 209 1.25 3.32 -17.47
C SER A 209 -0.27 3.53 -17.52
N ARG A 210 -1.02 2.80 -16.69
CA ARG A 210 -2.48 2.94 -16.59
C ARG A 210 -2.85 4.29 -16.01
N ALA A 211 -2.24 4.70 -14.90
CA ALA A 211 -2.47 6.01 -14.32
C ALA A 211 -2.12 7.15 -15.29
N ALA A 212 -1.01 7.03 -16.02
CA ALA A 212 -0.61 8.01 -17.03
C ALA A 212 -1.64 8.14 -18.17
N ARG A 213 -2.15 7.01 -18.69
CA ARG A 213 -3.23 7.02 -19.70
C ARG A 213 -4.49 7.67 -19.17
N ARG A 214 -4.87 7.34 -17.91
CA ARG A 214 -6.05 7.96 -17.29
C ARG A 214 -5.90 9.46 -17.14
N VAL A 215 -4.72 9.97 -16.77
CA VAL A 215 -4.45 11.42 -16.74
C VAL A 215 -4.62 12.04 -18.11
N ALA A 216 -4.14 11.40 -19.19
CA ALA A 216 -4.32 11.90 -20.56
C ALA A 216 -5.80 11.93 -21.00
N GLU A 217 -6.57 10.91 -20.65
CA GLU A 217 -8.02 10.87 -20.90
C GLU A 217 -8.73 12.01 -20.17
N MET A 218 -8.39 12.24 -18.89
CA MET A 218 -8.98 13.31 -18.09
C MET A 218 -8.59 14.71 -18.59
N LEU A 219 -7.38 14.91 -19.12
CA LEU A 219 -7.03 16.14 -19.82
C LEU A 219 -8.00 16.41 -20.96
N ALA A 220 -8.28 15.40 -21.79
CA ALA A 220 -9.21 15.52 -22.91
C ALA A 220 -10.66 15.74 -22.44
N GLU A 221 -11.12 14.99 -21.42
CA GLU A 221 -12.44 15.14 -20.81
C GLU A 221 -12.67 16.58 -20.31
N ASP A 222 -11.65 17.18 -19.69
CA ASP A 222 -11.69 18.52 -19.14
C ASP A 222 -11.31 19.61 -20.18
N GLY A 223 -11.16 19.23 -21.46
CA GLY A 223 -10.99 20.18 -22.57
C GLY A 223 -9.55 20.69 -22.75
N VAL A 224 -8.54 19.96 -22.30
CA VAL A 224 -7.13 20.20 -22.63
C VAL A 224 -6.68 19.19 -23.68
N GLU A 225 -6.42 19.65 -24.88
CA GLU A 225 -5.99 18.81 -26.00
C GLU A 225 -4.53 18.35 -25.82
N LEU A 226 -4.29 17.05 -25.93
CA LEU A 226 -2.95 16.46 -26.02
C LEU A 226 -2.70 16.04 -27.47
N ALA A 227 -1.77 16.71 -28.15
CA ALA A 227 -1.45 16.41 -29.56
C ALA A 227 -0.48 15.23 -29.72
N GLY A 228 0.36 15.01 -28.71
CA GLY A 228 1.32 13.89 -28.65
C GLY A 228 0.71 12.65 -28.00
N THR A 229 1.60 11.83 -27.43
CA THR A 229 1.28 10.56 -26.79
C THR A 229 1.67 10.57 -25.31
N VAL A 230 1.34 9.48 -24.61
CA VAL A 230 1.81 9.25 -23.23
C VAL A 230 3.10 8.44 -23.27
N ARG A 231 4.12 8.88 -22.56
CA ARG A 231 5.37 8.12 -22.41
C ARG A 231 5.92 8.18 -20.99
N LEU A 232 6.66 7.15 -20.61
CA LEU A 232 7.35 7.08 -19.33
C LEU A 232 8.83 7.47 -19.53
N GLU A 233 9.36 8.28 -18.62
CA GLU A 233 10.77 8.68 -18.63
C GLU A 233 11.45 8.11 -17.38
N PRO A 234 12.26 7.04 -17.53
CA PRO A 234 12.91 6.38 -16.39
C PRO A 234 14.17 7.10 -15.91
N GLU A 235 14.67 8.08 -16.65
CA GLU A 235 15.86 8.85 -16.29
C GLU A 235 15.48 10.20 -15.70
N LEU A 236 16.13 10.57 -14.59
CA LEU A 236 16.09 11.92 -14.08
C LEU A 236 16.83 12.83 -15.04
N ARG A 237 16.08 13.62 -15.81
CA ARG A 237 16.67 14.67 -16.64
C ARG A 237 16.63 15.98 -15.86
N ASN A 238 17.80 16.46 -15.53
CA ASN A 238 17.92 17.79 -14.93
C ASN A 238 17.67 18.87 -16.01
N THR A 239 16.39 19.10 -16.29
CA THR A 239 15.92 20.14 -17.20
C THR A 239 15.39 21.30 -16.38
N ASN A 240 15.67 22.53 -16.84
CA ASN A 240 15.13 23.73 -16.22
C ASN A 240 13.62 23.82 -16.53
N ARG A 241 12.80 23.09 -15.76
CA ARG A 241 11.34 23.04 -15.89
C ARG A 241 10.70 24.04 -14.94
N ARG A 242 9.61 24.65 -15.37
CA ARG A 242 8.72 25.44 -14.50
C ARG A 242 7.51 24.61 -14.12
N VAL A 243 7.09 24.73 -12.87
CA VAL A 243 5.86 24.16 -12.37
C VAL A 243 4.66 24.94 -12.94
N LEU A 244 3.72 24.22 -13.56
CA LEU A 244 2.46 24.77 -14.04
C LEU A 244 1.32 24.47 -13.07
N ALA A 245 1.39 23.35 -12.37
CA ALA A 245 0.44 22.95 -11.33
C ALA A 245 1.13 22.09 -10.27
N GLU A 246 0.64 22.18 -9.03
CA GLU A 246 1.04 21.34 -7.92
C GLU A 246 -0.20 20.84 -7.18
N PHE A 247 -0.24 19.54 -6.90
CA PHE A 247 -1.20 18.97 -5.97
C PHE A 247 -0.45 18.50 -4.73
N ARG A 248 -0.95 18.90 -3.57
CA ARG A 248 -0.49 18.40 -2.26
C ARG A 248 -1.57 17.56 -1.62
N SER A 249 -1.19 16.37 -1.20
CA SER A 249 -2.10 15.42 -0.54
C SER A 249 -2.69 15.98 0.77
N SER A 250 -3.65 15.26 1.34
CA SER A 250 -3.93 15.36 2.78
C SER A 250 -2.68 14.98 3.60
N PRO A 251 -2.62 15.38 4.90
CA PRO A 251 -1.46 15.07 5.73
C PRO A 251 -1.32 13.56 5.97
N LEU A 252 -0.09 13.14 6.27
CA LEU A 252 0.26 11.74 6.60
C LEU A 252 -0.67 11.16 7.68
N SER A 253 -1.03 11.95 8.69
CA SER A 253 -1.92 11.53 9.77
C SER A 253 -3.26 10.96 9.27
N GLU A 254 -3.81 11.48 8.16
CA GLU A 254 -5.10 11.03 7.61
C GLU A 254 -5.05 9.67 6.87
N VAL A 255 -3.86 9.16 6.58
CA VAL A 255 -3.72 7.84 5.92
C VAL A 255 -3.32 6.72 6.88
N LEU A 256 -3.04 7.05 8.15
CA LEU A 256 -2.52 6.07 9.12
C LEU A 256 -3.55 5.02 9.53
N ASP A 257 -4.84 5.35 9.58
CA ASP A 257 -5.91 4.38 9.86
C ASP A 257 -5.91 3.24 8.84
N ARG A 258 -5.71 3.54 7.56
CA ARG A 258 -5.58 2.50 6.53
C ARG A 258 -4.40 1.57 6.82
N VAL A 259 -3.28 2.12 7.28
CA VAL A 259 -2.06 1.34 7.57
C VAL A 259 -2.22 0.51 8.84
N LEU A 260 -2.74 1.10 9.90
CA LEU A 260 -2.72 0.50 11.24
C LEU A 260 -4.05 -0.19 11.60
N THR A 261 -5.19 0.42 11.34
CA THR A 261 -6.52 -0.17 11.63
C THR A 261 -6.89 -1.24 10.60
N ASP A 262 -6.78 -0.91 9.29
CA ASP A 262 -7.17 -1.82 8.19
C ASP A 262 -6.02 -2.71 7.73
N SER A 263 -4.81 -2.43 8.20
CA SER A 263 -3.61 -3.20 7.87
C SER A 263 -3.20 -3.17 6.40
N HIS A 264 -3.40 -2.03 5.71
CA HIS A 264 -3.18 -1.91 4.28
C HIS A 264 -1.69 -2.01 3.92
N ASN A 265 -1.31 -3.07 3.19
CA ASN A 265 0.09 -3.38 2.88
C ASN A 265 0.69 -2.36 1.90
N TRP A 266 -0.03 -2.11 0.79
CA TRP A 266 0.45 -1.20 -0.25
C TRP A 266 0.78 0.19 0.31
N THR A 267 -0.11 0.77 1.13
CA THR A 267 0.16 2.08 1.75
C THR A 267 1.38 2.03 2.68
N ALA A 268 1.56 0.95 3.46
CA ALA A 268 2.76 0.79 4.30
C ALA A 268 4.05 0.75 3.47
N ASP A 269 4.03 0.07 2.31
CA ASP A 269 5.19 0.02 1.41
C ASP A 269 5.41 1.34 0.66
N MET A 270 4.35 2.10 0.38
CA MET A 270 4.47 3.47 -0.14
C MET A 270 5.15 4.41 0.87
N LEU A 271 4.93 4.21 2.19
CA LEU A 271 5.66 4.94 3.23
C LEU A 271 7.17 4.62 3.19
N VAL A 272 7.55 3.37 2.93
CA VAL A 272 8.96 2.99 2.72
C VAL A 272 9.55 3.72 1.51
N LEU A 273 8.82 3.71 0.39
CA LEU A 273 9.25 4.41 -0.82
C LEU A 273 9.41 5.92 -0.56
N THR A 274 8.51 6.50 0.23
CA THR A 274 8.59 7.90 0.67
C THR A 274 9.85 8.16 1.49
N LEU A 275 10.22 7.29 2.44
CA LEU A 275 11.48 7.41 3.19
C LEU A 275 12.70 7.33 2.29
N GLY A 276 12.69 6.44 1.28
CA GLY A 276 13.74 6.34 0.28
C GLY A 276 13.95 7.64 -0.49
N TRP A 277 12.89 8.37 -0.78
CA TRP A 277 12.97 9.67 -1.45
C TRP A 277 13.30 10.82 -0.48
N GLU A 278 12.52 10.98 0.59
CA GLU A 278 12.60 12.16 1.44
C GLU A 278 13.80 12.15 2.39
N VAL A 279 14.24 10.98 2.82
CA VAL A 279 15.33 10.84 3.80
C VAL A 279 16.62 10.36 3.13
N ALA A 280 16.58 9.22 2.44
CA ALA A 280 17.76 8.68 1.77
C ALA A 280 18.13 9.44 0.47
N ARG A 281 17.22 10.23 -0.11
CA ARG A 281 17.41 11.03 -1.34
C ARG A 281 17.73 10.19 -2.59
N THR A 282 17.33 8.95 -2.61
CA THR A 282 17.55 8.03 -3.72
C THR A 282 16.26 7.59 -4.41
N GLY A 283 15.14 7.62 -3.68
CA GLY A 283 13.85 7.10 -4.13
C GLY A 283 13.83 5.57 -4.29
N ARG A 284 14.87 4.86 -3.83
CA ARG A 284 14.93 3.40 -3.88
C ARG A 284 14.18 2.81 -2.69
N PHE A 285 13.43 1.76 -2.93
CA PHE A 285 12.69 1.07 -1.87
C PHE A 285 13.63 0.48 -0.81
N ASP A 286 14.72 -0.15 -1.25
CA ASP A 286 15.71 -0.75 -0.35
C ASP A 286 16.37 0.28 0.58
N ASP A 287 16.62 1.48 0.07
CA ASP A 287 17.18 2.57 0.87
C ASP A 287 16.14 3.11 1.87
N GLY A 288 14.85 3.05 1.53
CA GLY A 288 13.76 3.31 2.49
C GLY A 288 13.70 2.29 3.62
N VAL A 289 13.92 1.00 3.32
CA VAL A 289 14.06 -0.05 4.35
C VAL A 289 15.28 0.22 5.23
N ALA A 290 16.41 0.63 4.63
CA ALA A 290 17.61 1.00 5.38
C ALA A 290 17.34 2.18 6.35
N VAL A 291 16.56 3.18 5.94
CA VAL A 291 16.15 4.30 6.82
C VAL A 291 15.36 3.80 8.03
N ILE A 292 14.47 2.79 7.86
CA ILE A 292 13.76 2.18 9.00
C ILE A 292 14.73 1.43 9.90
N THR A 293 15.72 0.75 9.33
CA THR A 293 16.80 0.08 10.08
C THR A 293 17.60 1.10 10.92
N ASP A 294 17.99 2.22 10.34
CA ASP A 294 18.69 3.29 11.06
C ASP A 294 17.83 3.91 12.19
N PHE A 295 16.51 4.02 11.97
CA PHE A 295 15.58 4.43 13.03
C PHE A 295 15.56 3.42 14.18
N LEU A 296 15.53 2.11 13.90
CA LEU A 296 15.60 1.06 14.91
C LEU A 296 16.93 1.10 15.68
N GLU A 297 18.07 1.25 15.00
CA GLU A 297 19.39 1.36 15.66
C GLU A 297 19.45 2.53 16.64
N ARG A 298 18.90 3.68 16.27
CA ARG A 298 18.86 4.87 17.16
C ARG A 298 17.90 4.70 18.32
N THR A 299 16.79 3.97 18.14
CA THR A 299 15.71 3.89 19.12
C THR A 299 15.87 2.71 20.06
N VAL A 300 16.31 1.56 19.55
CA VAL A 300 16.42 0.29 20.28
C VAL A 300 17.87 0.02 20.71
N GLY A 301 18.83 0.42 19.89
CA GLY A 301 20.27 0.17 20.10
C GLY A 301 20.81 -0.93 19.18
N SER A 302 22.11 -0.91 18.94
CA SER A 302 22.80 -1.82 18.01
C SER A 302 22.93 -3.28 18.50
N ASP A 303 22.64 -3.54 19.78
CA ASP A 303 22.73 -4.88 20.36
C ASP A 303 21.48 -5.74 20.06
N ALA A 304 20.42 -5.14 19.53
CA ALA A 304 19.22 -5.84 19.13
C ALA A 304 19.34 -6.31 17.67
N ALA A 305 18.67 -7.42 17.35
CA ALA A 305 18.70 -7.98 16.02
C ALA A 305 17.36 -7.80 15.29
N TRP A 306 17.43 -7.51 14.00
CA TRP A 306 16.32 -7.49 13.05
C TRP A 306 16.82 -7.76 11.64
N SER A 307 15.91 -8.18 10.76
CA SER A 307 16.07 -8.22 9.31
C SER A 307 14.80 -7.69 8.71
N LEU A 308 14.87 -6.66 7.88
CA LEU A 308 13.70 -6.05 7.27
C LEU A 308 13.80 -6.12 5.74
N GLU A 309 12.72 -6.53 5.09
CA GLU A 309 12.61 -6.65 3.64
C GLU A 309 11.54 -5.73 3.05
N ASP A 310 10.54 -5.36 3.85
CA ASP A 310 9.47 -4.44 3.46
C ASP A 310 8.97 -3.62 4.66
N GLY A 311 7.99 -2.73 4.41
CA GLY A 311 7.35 -1.94 5.47
C GLY A 311 6.02 -2.50 5.95
N SER A 312 5.46 -3.44 5.20
CA SER A 312 4.12 -3.99 5.47
C SER A 312 4.13 -5.20 6.39
N GLY A 313 5.27 -5.92 6.46
CA GLY A 313 5.38 -7.20 7.13
C GLY A 313 4.80 -8.37 6.35
N LEU A 314 4.58 -8.21 5.04
CA LEU A 314 4.11 -9.28 4.17
C LEU A 314 5.25 -10.25 3.82
N SER A 315 6.46 -9.74 3.65
CA SER A 315 7.64 -10.59 3.41
C SER A 315 7.91 -11.52 4.60
N ALA A 316 8.08 -12.80 4.32
CA ALA A 316 8.46 -13.80 5.33
C ALA A 316 9.91 -13.62 5.85
N GLY A 317 10.75 -12.86 5.11
CA GLY A 317 12.11 -12.51 5.49
C GLY A 317 12.20 -11.45 6.60
N ASN A 318 11.09 -10.77 6.92
CA ASN A 318 11.06 -9.84 8.05
C ASN A 318 11.20 -10.58 9.38
N LEU A 319 12.19 -10.20 10.16
CA LEU A 319 12.44 -10.73 11.51
C LEU A 319 12.68 -9.57 12.47
N ILE A 320 12.07 -9.61 13.64
CA ILE A 320 12.27 -8.63 14.72
C ILE A 320 12.01 -9.27 16.08
N THR A 321 12.62 -8.74 17.12
CA THR A 321 12.36 -9.20 18.49
C THR A 321 11.15 -8.50 19.11
N PRO A 322 10.33 -9.17 19.95
CA PRO A 322 9.25 -8.51 20.70
C PRO A 322 9.75 -7.33 21.53
N ARG A 323 10.95 -7.43 22.09
CA ARG A 323 11.62 -6.35 22.85
C ARG A 323 11.81 -5.10 22.00
N ALA A 324 12.25 -5.23 20.75
CA ALA A 324 12.43 -4.10 19.85
C ALA A 324 11.09 -3.38 19.60
N VAL A 325 10.00 -4.12 19.34
CA VAL A 325 8.67 -3.55 19.13
C VAL A 325 8.18 -2.79 20.38
N VAL A 326 8.31 -3.40 21.57
CA VAL A 326 7.94 -2.75 22.85
C VAL A 326 8.77 -1.49 23.07
N THR A 327 10.06 -1.52 22.75
CA THR A 327 10.95 -0.35 22.89
C THR A 327 10.51 0.80 21.99
N VAL A 328 10.16 0.51 20.74
CA VAL A 328 9.63 1.53 19.81
C VAL A 328 8.28 2.09 20.29
N LEU A 329 7.36 1.25 20.76
CA LEU A 329 6.10 1.71 21.34
C LEU A 329 6.32 2.59 22.58
N ALA A 330 7.25 2.20 23.46
CA ALA A 330 7.61 2.99 24.64
C ALA A 330 8.32 4.31 24.26
N TYR A 331 9.09 4.33 23.18
CA TYR A 331 9.65 5.54 22.61
C TYR A 331 8.53 6.47 22.09
N ALA A 332 7.58 5.94 21.31
CA ALA A 332 6.46 6.67 20.75
C ALA A 332 5.60 7.36 21.82
N LEU A 333 5.38 6.73 22.99
CA LEU A 333 4.66 7.35 24.11
C LEU A 333 5.27 8.68 24.59
N ARG A 334 6.56 8.90 24.34
CA ARG A 334 7.29 10.10 24.76
C ARG A 334 7.45 11.15 23.65
N GLN A 335 7.01 10.82 22.43
CA GLN A 335 7.16 11.71 21.28
C GLN A 335 5.93 12.59 21.09
N PRO A 336 6.09 13.80 20.55
CA PRO A 336 4.95 14.69 20.25
C PRO A 336 3.93 14.05 19.27
N TRP A 337 4.39 13.18 18.38
CA TRP A 337 3.57 12.46 17.41
C TRP A 337 2.95 11.16 17.93
N GLY A 338 3.31 10.74 19.15
CA GLY A 338 2.85 9.45 19.70
C GLY A 338 1.33 9.33 19.77
N GLY A 339 0.62 10.41 20.10
CA GLY A 339 -0.85 10.45 20.06
C GLY A 339 -1.39 9.99 18.71
N THR A 340 -0.87 10.52 17.61
CA THR A 340 -1.26 10.18 16.24
C THR A 340 -1.08 8.68 15.94
N LEU A 341 0.05 8.08 16.38
CA LEU A 341 0.27 6.65 16.22
C LEU A 341 -0.79 5.82 16.95
N PHE A 342 -1.01 6.12 18.24
CA PHE A 342 -1.90 5.30 19.07
C PHE A 342 -3.38 5.47 18.75
N GLU A 343 -3.79 6.62 18.23
CA GLU A 343 -5.15 6.88 17.76
C GLU A 343 -5.47 6.12 16.47
N ALA A 344 -4.48 5.91 15.60
CA ALA A 344 -4.62 5.16 14.35
C ALA A 344 -4.59 3.62 14.54
N LEU A 345 -4.26 3.12 15.74
CA LEU A 345 -4.32 1.68 16.02
C LEU A 345 -5.77 1.21 16.22
N ALA A 346 -6.06 -0.01 15.74
CA ALA A 346 -7.36 -0.62 15.92
C ALA A 346 -7.71 -0.82 17.40
N THR A 347 -8.98 -0.61 17.75
CA THR A 347 -9.55 -0.95 19.06
C THR A 347 -10.47 -2.18 18.94
N PRO A 348 -10.79 -2.89 20.04
CA PRO A 348 -11.68 -4.05 20.01
C PRO A 348 -12.99 -3.76 19.26
N GLY A 349 -13.33 -4.60 18.28
CA GLY A 349 -14.50 -4.43 17.42
C GLY A 349 -14.29 -3.55 16.20
N GLN A 350 -13.06 -3.07 15.94
CA GLN A 350 -12.72 -2.25 14.76
C GLN A 350 -11.65 -2.90 13.91
N GLY A 351 -11.70 -2.66 12.59
CA GLY A 351 -10.69 -3.08 11.64
C GLY A 351 -10.28 -4.53 11.81
N THR A 352 -8.98 -4.81 11.88
CA THR A 352 -8.46 -6.17 12.03
C THR A 352 -8.72 -6.81 13.40
N LEU A 353 -9.19 -6.05 14.39
CA LEU A 353 -9.59 -6.57 15.71
C LEU A 353 -11.07 -6.99 15.79
N GLU A 354 -11.90 -6.72 14.76
CA GLU A 354 -13.31 -7.11 14.72
C GLU A 354 -13.51 -8.63 14.92
N SER A 355 -12.65 -9.45 14.34
CA SER A 355 -12.72 -10.92 14.39
C SER A 355 -11.93 -11.56 15.55
N TRP A 356 -11.41 -10.76 16.49
CA TRP A 356 -10.68 -11.27 17.65
C TRP A 356 -11.62 -11.68 18.79
N PRO A 357 -11.19 -12.59 19.68
CA PRO A 357 -11.89 -12.85 20.93
C PRO A 357 -12.05 -11.57 21.75
N ALA A 358 -12.84 -11.63 22.82
CA ALA A 358 -12.94 -10.51 23.76
C ALA A 358 -11.54 -10.08 24.24
N LEU A 359 -11.28 -8.79 24.17
CA LEU A 359 -10.02 -8.17 24.58
C LEU A 359 -10.31 -7.08 25.62
N PRO A 360 -9.37 -6.82 26.55
CA PRO A 360 -9.46 -5.65 27.41
C PRO A 360 -9.41 -4.35 26.58
N PRO A 361 -9.75 -3.19 27.15
CA PRO A 361 -9.58 -1.92 26.45
C PRO A 361 -8.12 -1.68 26.05
N LEU A 362 -7.86 -1.69 24.74
CA LEU A 362 -6.53 -1.51 24.16
C LEU A 362 -6.62 -0.81 22.79
N SER A 363 -5.47 -0.34 22.31
CA SER A 363 -5.27 0.03 20.91
C SER A 363 -4.08 -0.80 20.40
N ALA A 364 -4.25 -1.56 19.31
CA ALA A 364 -3.22 -2.49 18.87
C ALA A 364 -3.21 -2.74 17.37
N LYS A 365 -2.04 -3.13 16.88
CA LYS A 365 -1.82 -3.66 15.53
C LYS A 365 -1.77 -5.16 15.57
N THR A 366 -2.57 -5.79 14.73
CA THR A 366 -2.55 -7.23 14.48
C THR A 366 -1.51 -7.61 13.43
N GLY A 367 -1.01 -8.84 13.49
CA GLY A 367 -0.23 -9.47 12.43
C GLY A 367 -0.72 -10.89 12.18
N THR A 368 -0.84 -11.28 10.90
CA THR A 368 -1.19 -12.66 10.54
C THR A 368 -0.52 -13.02 9.22
N LEU A 369 0.26 -14.09 9.23
CA LEU A 369 0.74 -14.82 8.07
C LEU A 369 0.49 -16.32 8.29
N GLN A 370 0.83 -17.15 7.31
CA GLN A 370 0.79 -18.60 7.50
C GLN A 370 1.65 -18.98 8.72
N HIS A 371 1.08 -19.65 9.70
CA HIS A 371 1.74 -20.08 10.94
C HIS A 371 2.26 -18.96 11.85
N THR A 372 1.80 -17.71 11.65
CA THR A 372 2.22 -16.56 12.46
C THR A 372 1.01 -15.72 12.87
N VAL A 373 0.90 -15.40 14.16
CA VAL A 373 -0.04 -14.43 14.70
C VAL A 373 0.70 -13.48 15.63
N GLY A 374 0.47 -12.18 15.46
CA GLY A 374 1.05 -11.15 16.31
C GLY A 374 0.00 -10.13 16.79
N LEU A 375 0.27 -9.52 17.92
CA LEU A 375 -0.48 -8.38 18.45
C LEU A 375 0.46 -7.49 19.25
N ALA A 376 0.53 -6.20 18.92
CA ALA A 376 1.31 -5.23 19.66
C ALA A 376 0.60 -3.89 19.77
N GLY A 377 0.75 -3.21 20.90
CA GLY A 377 0.05 -1.95 21.12
C GLY A 377 0.14 -1.47 22.56
N VAL A 378 -0.93 -0.80 22.99
CA VAL A 378 -1.02 -0.20 24.33
C VAL A 378 -2.31 -0.61 25.02
N LEU A 379 -2.19 -1.06 26.26
CA LEU A 379 -3.31 -1.25 27.19
C LEU A 379 -3.64 0.08 27.86
N ARG A 380 -4.89 0.51 27.74
CA ARG A 380 -5.44 1.66 28.46
C ARG A 380 -6.18 1.14 29.69
N GLN A 381 -5.43 0.80 30.72
CA GLN A 381 -6.03 0.51 32.01
C GLN A 381 -6.38 1.81 32.73
N ASN A 382 -7.31 1.73 33.69
CA ASN A 382 -7.71 2.86 34.56
C ASN A 382 -6.58 3.43 35.44
N SER A 383 -5.33 3.07 35.15
CA SER A 383 -4.13 3.55 35.82
C SER A 383 -3.50 4.72 35.05
N THR A 384 -2.79 5.57 35.78
CA THR A 384 -2.14 6.78 35.25
C THR A 384 -0.97 6.51 34.27
N ALA A 385 -0.65 5.24 33.96
CA ALA A 385 0.41 4.88 33.05
C ALA A 385 -0.05 3.83 32.02
N PRO A 386 0.02 4.10 30.73
CA PRO A 386 -0.23 3.12 29.68
C PRO A 386 0.83 2.01 29.70
N VAL A 387 0.41 0.76 29.44
CA VAL A 387 1.32 -0.39 29.34
C VAL A 387 1.43 -0.81 27.89
N VAL A 388 2.63 -0.73 27.30
CA VAL A 388 2.91 -1.23 25.96
C VAL A 388 3.20 -2.72 25.98
N PHE A 389 2.76 -3.43 24.95
CA PHE A 389 2.93 -4.87 24.84
C PHE A 389 3.21 -5.33 23.42
N CYS A 390 3.81 -6.51 23.29
CA CYS A 390 3.97 -7.23 22.03
C CYS A 390 3.90 -8.73 22.27
N TYR A 391 3.07 -9.43 21.51
CA TYR A 391 2.96 -10.89 21.49
C TYR A 391 3.18 -11.40 20.06
N PHE A 392 4.05 -12.40 19.90
CA PHE A 392 4.20 -13.16 18.68
C PHE A 392 4.02 -14.66 18.97
N VAL A 393 3.19 -15.32 18.18
CA VAL A 393 3.04 -16.78 18.14
C VAL A 393 3.46 -17.22 16.75
N ASN A 394 4.68 -17.75 16.64
CA ASN A 394 5.24 -18.23 15.38
C ASN A 394 5.26 -19.77 15.35
N HIS A 395 5.26 -20.33 14.13
CA HIS A 395 5.33 -21.78 13.88
C HIS A 395 4.17 -22.58 14.49
N HIS A 396 3.00 -21.95 14.66
CA HIS A 396 1.84 -22.70 15.14
C HIS A 396 1.26 -23.58 14.02
N PRO A 397 0.96 -24.86 14.30
CA PRO A 397 0.47 -25.78 13.29
C PRO A 397 -1.03 -25.67 13.02
N GLY A 398 -1.74 -24.89 13.83
CA GLY A 398 -3.19 -24.78 13.84
C GLY A 398 -3.74 -23.58 13.09
N ARG A 399 -5.04 -23.35 13.24
CA ARG A 399 -5.71 -22.15 12.71
C ARG A 399 -5.30 -20.91 13.52
N PRO A 400 -5.21 -19.74 12.90
CA PRO A 400 -4.88 -18.47 13.59
C PRO A 400 -5.78 -18.18 14.81
N SER A 401 -7.03 -18.64 14.80
CA SER A 401 -7.97 -18.47 15.91
C SER A 401 -7.52 -19.09 17.23
N ALA A 402 -6.70 -20.14 17.21
CA ALA A 402 -6.15 -20.74 18.43
C ALA A 402 -5.09 -19.82 19.06
N ALA A 403 -4.15 -19.33 18.25
CA ALA A 403 -3.13 -18.37 18.71
C ALA A 403 -3.76 -17.03 19.18
N ARG A 404 -4.82 -16.56 18.51
CA ARG A 404 -5.56 -15.34 18.96
C ARG A 404 -6.19 -15.52 20.35
N ARG A 405 -6.76 -16.70 20.66
CA ARG A 405 -7.30 -17.00 22.01
C ARG A 405 -6.21 -17.06 23.06
N GLU A 406 -5.05 -17.60 22.73
CA GLU A 406 -3.90 -17.66 23.65
C GLU A 406 -3.41 -16.23 23.99
N ILE A 407 -3.26 -15.37 23.00
CA ILE A 407 -2.86 -13.97 23.21
C ILE A 407 -3.94 -13.22 24.02
N ALA A 408 -5.22 -13.41 23.72
CA ALA A 408 -6.32 -12.75 24.45
C ALA A 408 -6.31 -13.17 25.92
N ALA A 409 -6.16 -14.47 26.23
CA ALA A 409 -6.08 -14.97 27.60
C ALA A 409 -4.85 -14.44 28.37
N ALA A 410 -3.72 -14.24 27.68
CA ALA A 410 -2.56 -13.62 28.31
C ALA A 410 -2.78 -12.14 28.66
N LEU A 411 -3.56 -11.41 27.83
CA LEU A 411 -3.89 -10.01 28.06
C LEU A 411 -4.92 -9.79 29.19
N GLU A 412 -5.80 -10.77 29.45
CA GLU A 412 -6.75 -10.71 30.58
C GLU A 412 -6.09 -10.68 31.96
N GLN A 413 -4.79 -11.06 32.04
CA GLN A 413 -4.04 -11.08 33.29
C GLN A 413 -3.48 -9.70 33.68
N TRP A 414 -3.64 -8.69 32.85
CA TRP A 414 -3.16 -7.32 33.02
C TRP A 414 -4.32 -6.34 33.23
#